data_bb0491de5c0d3b84bcbbd31e8115ee5c
#
_entry.id   bb0491de5c0d3b84bcbbd31e8115ee5c
#
_cell.length_a   1.000
_cell.length_b   1.000
_cell.length_c   1.000
_cell.angle_alpha   90.00
_cell.angle_beta   90.00
_cell.angle_gamma   90.00
#
_symmetry.space_group_name_H-M   'P 1'
#
loop_
_entity.id
_entity.type
_entity.pdbx_description
1 polymer ?
#
loop_
_entity_poly.entity_id
_entity_poly.type
_entity_poly.pdbx_seq_one_letter_code
_entity_poly.pdbx_strand_id
1 'polypeptide(L)'
;TFEAKLPAGRYVGVAALGNVTREIPFEVKDGSVARPKVNFDAAELTVVPKRSPDSDVETQAKTEITKGDFKDSVYGQNTAFVPAGEVLLTGSIGPARAQETLAIKAGEKISHELVIPSGVVVAKAVYAQDGKAVETDDIRFEALSAKETLDGTRQTINGVYGTGKIMEMPAGDFVMRTRLGKVMVEQPFTVTAGKRSEINIDLNAGVLAITAPGAERIDIVETTKDLQGTQKEISGRYGTRHQETLHPGDYSVKVSYDEKSGRDPKEIKATVKAAERTETNVPE
;
A
#
# COMPACT_ATOMS: atom_id res chain seq x y z
N THR A 1 -16.55 12.88 42.76
CA THR A 1 -15.78 12.95 44.03
C THR A 1 -15.52 11.53 44.48
N PHE A 2 -14.28 11.18 44.72
CA PHE A 2 -13.89 9.89 45.28
C PHE A 2 -13.58 10.06 46.78
N GLU A 3 -14.12 9.20 47.61
CA GLU A 3 -13.84 9.19 49.05
C GLU A 3 -13.37 7.82 49.46
N ALA A 4 -12.29 7.76 50.24
CA ALA A 4 -11.75 6.54 50.82
C ALA A 4 -11.38 6.74 52.29
N LYS A 5 -11.56 5.73 53.12
CA LYS A 5 -11.06 5.71 54.49
C LYS A 5 -9.69 5.02 54.50
N LEU A 6 -8.69 5.78 54.90
CA LEU A 6 -7.31 5.34 54.99
C LEU A 6 -6.78 5.51 56.40
N PRO A 7 -5.93 4.60 56.92
CA PRO A 7 -5.19 4.82 58.15
C PRO A 7 -4.33 6.07 58.07
N ALA A 8 -3.95 6.61 59.26
CA ALA A 8 -2.97 7.70 59.30
C ALA A 8 -1.65 7.25 58.64
N GLY A 9 -1.05 8.06 57.75
CA GLY A 9 0.13 7.72 56.98
C GLY A 9 0.38 8.60 55.79
N ARG A 10 1.49 8.35 55.09
CA ARG A 10 1.84 9.01 53.82
C ARG A 10 1.45 8.16 52.64
N TYR A 11 0.84 8.77 51.64
CA TYR A 11 0.29 8.12 50.47
C TYR A 11 0.70 8.85 49.19
N VAL A 12 0.69 8.13 48.08
CA VAL A 12 0.77 8.70 46.73
C VAL A 12 -0.50 8.31 46.01
N GLY A 13 -1.30 9.32 45.68
CA GLY A 13 -2.46 9.17 44.81
C GLY A 13 -2.04 9.28 43.35
N VAL A 14 -2.61 8.48 42.46
CA VAL A 14 -2.48 8.64 41.00
C VAL A 14 -3.76 9.18 40.44
N ALA A 15 -3.72 10.37 39.85
CA ALA A 15 -4.85 10.96 39.17
C ALA A 15 -4.65 10.90 37.66
N ALA A 16 -5.73 10.66 36.90
CA ALA A 16 -5.71 10.58 35.45
C ALA A 16 -6.75 11.52 34.83
N LEU A 17 -6.38 12.20 33.74
CA LEU A 17 -7.24 12.97 32.88
C LEU A 17 -6.98 12.50 31.45
N GLY A 18 -7.84 11.61 30.94
CA GLY A 18 -7.50 10.83 29.74
C GLY A 18 -6.21 10.03 30.00
N ASN A 19 -5.24 10.16 29.09
CA ASN A 19 -3.92 9.54 29.20
C ASN A 19 -2.87 10.38 29.96
N VAL A 20 -3.25 11.57 30.43
CA VAL A 20 -2.38 12.41 31.27
C VAL A 20 -2.49 11.97 32.72
N THR A 21 -1.43 11.45 33.31
CA THR A 21 -1.36 10.99 34.71
C THR A 21 -0.48 11.90 35.55
N ARG A 22 -0.84 12.04 36.85
CA ARG A 22 -0.05 12.76 37.84
C ARG A 22 -0.04 12.01 39.16
N GLU A 23 1.13 11.94 39.77
CA GLU A 23 1.28 11.47 41.15
C GLU A 23 1.12 12.64 42.12
N ILE A 24 0.40 12.40 43.21
CA ILE A 24 0.06 13.40 44.22
C ILE A 24 0.46 12.81 45.58
N PRO A 25 1.59 13.19 46.15
CA PRO A 25 1.92 12.81 47.52
C PRO A 25 1.00 13.58 48.50
N PHE A 26 0.43 12.87 49.47
CA PHE A 26 -0.36 13.50 50.54
C PHE A 26 -0.25 12.70 51.85
N GLU A 27 -0.60 13.32 52.96
CA GLU A 27 -0.59 12.73 54.28
C GLU A 27 -2.00 12.73 54.87
N VAL A 28 -2.37 11.58 55.42
CA VAL A 28 -3.59 11.41 56.23
C VAL A 28 -3.21 11.40 57.69
N LYS A 29 -3.78 12.35 58.46
CA LYS A 29 -3.58 12.42 59.92
C LYS A 29 -4.81 11.81 60.61
N ASP A 30 -4.61 11.28 61.79
CA ASP A 30 -5.69 10.67 62.55
C ASP A 30 -6.84 11.64 62.80
N GLY A 31 -8.08 11.17 62.57
CA GLY A 31 -9.28 11.99 62.72
C GLY A 31 -9.48 13.13 61.71
N SER A 32 -8.62 13.26 60.68
CA SER A 32 -8.67 14.34 59.70
C SER A 32 -9.08 13.89 58.31
N VAL A 33 -9.54 14.86 57.47
CA VAL A 33 -9.88 14.66 56.08
C VAL A 33 -8.80 15.29 55.20
N ALA A 34 -8.03 14.47 54.47
CA ALA A 34 -7.08 14.97 53.45
C ALA A 34 -7.82 15.27 52.14
N ARG A 35 -7.55 16.42 51.53
CA ARG A 35 -8.14 16.83 50.24
C ARG A 35 -7.04 17.24 49.27
N PRO A 36 -6.28 16.26 48.71
CA PRO A 36 -5.22 16.58 47.76
C PRO A 36 -5.82 17.24 46.51
N LYS A 37 -5.13 18.25 45.99
CA LYS A 37 -5.46 18.94 44.73
C LYS A 37 -4.43 18.54 43.67
N VAL A 38 -4.86 18.28 42.45
CA VAL A 38 -3.99 18.00 41.31
C VAL A 38 -4.14 19.10 40.27
N ASN A 39 -3.01 19.58 39.76
CA ASN A 39 -2.94 20.29 38.50
C ASN A 39 -2.37 19.33 37.45
N PHE A 40 -3.13 19.01 36.43
CA PHE A 40 -2.70 18.12 35.36
C PHE A 40 -1.70 18.81 34.41
N ASP A 41 -1.70 20.16 34.37
CA ASP A 41 -0.89 20.92 33.43
C ASP A 41 -1.12 20.43 31.98
N ALA A 42 -2.39 20.36 31.62
CA ALA A 42 -2.88 19.76 30.38
C ALA A 42 -3.86 20.68 29.66
N ALA A 43 -4.09 20.43 28.39
CA ALA A 43 -5.07 21.08 27.54
C ALA A 43 -5.97 20.06 26.84
N GLU A 44 -7.08 20.53 26.30
CA GLU A 44 -7.99 19.75 25.46
C GLU A 44 -7.66 20.02 23.99
N LEU A 45 -7.17 19.03 23.28
CA LEU A 45 -6.80 19.10 21.85
C LEU A 45 -7.77 18.28 21.02
N THR A 46 -8.49 18.93 20.11
CA THR A 46 -9.25 18.30 19.06
C THR A 46 -8.41 18.28 17.79
N VAL A 47 -8.08 17.11 17.26
CA VAL A 47 -7.39 16.95 15.98
C VAL A 47 -8.42 16.69 14.89
N VAL A 48 -8.29 17.41 13.76
CA VAL A 48 -9.14 17.31 12.58
C VAL A 48 -8.27 16.94 11.38
N PRO A 49 -8.07 15.62 11.11
CA PRO A 49 -7.21 15.19 10.02
C PRO A 49 -7.89 15.39 8.67
N LYS A 50 -7.13 15.89 7.68
CA LYS A 50 -7.57 16.16 6.31
C LYS A 50 -6.53 15.70 5.30
N ARG A 51 -6.96 15.37 4.08
CA ARG A 51 -6.06 15.04 2.94
C ARG A 51 -5.50 16.28 2.26
N SER A 52 -6.24 17.37 2.30
CA SER A 52 -5.87 18.71 1.85
C SER A 52 -6.64 19.73 2.68
N PRO A 53 -6.26 21.03 2.70
CA PRO A 53 -6.99 22.05 3.46
C PRO A 53 -8.48 22.09 3.13
N ASP A 54 -8.84 21.89 1.87
CA ASP A 54 -10.21 21.97 1.35
C ASP A 54 -10.97 20.64 1.36
N SER A 55 -10.35 19.54 1.83
CA SER A 55 -11.02 18.24 1.87
C SER A 55 -11.87 18.08 3.12
N ASP A 56 -12.83 17.14 3.06
CA ASP A 56 -13.56 16.67 4.23
C ASP A 56 -12.63 16.03 5.26
N VAL A 57 -13.14 15.87 6.48
CA VAL A 57 -12.45 15.19 7.57
C VAL A 57 -12.19 13.73 7.20
N GLU A 58 -10.95 13.28 7.36
CA GLU A 58 -10.56 11.91 7.07
C GLU A 58 -10.76 11.01 8.31
N THR A 59 -11.82 10.23 8.29
CA THR A 59 -12.26 9.42 9.44
C THR A 59 -11.33 8.23 9.74
N GLN A 60 -10.56 7.77 8.76
CA GLN A 60 -9.63 6.65 8.89
C GLN A 60 -8.19 7.07 9.18
N ALA A 61 -7.92 8.38 9.19
CA ALA A 61 -6.60 8.89 9.53
C ALA A 61 -6.27 8.56 10.99
N LYS A 62 -5.06 8.04 11.22
CA LYS A 62 -4.50 7.88 12.56
C LYS A 62 -3.63 9.08 12.88
N THR A 63 -3.82 9.68 14.06
CA THR A 63 -2.92 10.70 14.61
C THR A 63 -2.28 10.17 15.88
N GLU A 64 -0.96 10.13 15.92
CA GLU A 64 -0.17 9.88 17.12
C GLU A 64 0.23 11.22 17.73
N ILE A 65 0.05 11.35 19.04
CA ILE A 65 0.32 12.54 19.83
C ILE A 65 1.41 12.18 20.83
N THR A 66 2.57 12.86 20.76
CA THR A 66 3.72 12.51 21.59
C THR A 66 4.33 13.76 22.25
N LYS A 67 4.78 13.60 23.52
CA LYS A 67 5.57 14.58 24.24
C LYS A 67 6.38 13.90 25.35
N GLY A 68 7.70 13.80 25.20
CA GLY A 68 8.53 13.01 26.11
C GLY A 68 8.00 11.59 26.25
N ASP A 69 7.67 11.16 27.46
CA ASP A 69 7.10 9.84 27.72
C ASP A 69 5.59 9.73 27.44
N PHE A 70 4.90 10.89 27.26
CA PHE A 70 3.49 10.88 26.92
C PHE A 70 3.27 10.42 25.48
N LYS A 71 2.36 9.43 25.32
CA LYS A 71 1.93 8.92 24.04
C LYS A 71 0.44 8.70 24.05
N ASP A 72 -0.24 9.17 23.02
CA ASP A 72 -1.65 8.89 22.75
C ASP A 72 -1.85 8.68 21.25
N SER A 73 -2.95 8.09 20.85
CA SER A 73 -3.33 7.94 19.44
C SER A 73 -4.83 7.99 19.27
N VAL A 74 -5.25 8.76 18.28
CA VAL A 74 -6.66 8.97 17.94
C VAL A 74 -6.90 8.68 16.46
N TYR A 75 -8.14 8.36 16.11
CA TYR A 75 -8.58 8.14 14.73
C TYR A 75 -9.65 9.16 14.33
N GLY A 76 -9.56 9.62 13.09
CA GLY A 76 -10.46 10.64 12.58
C GLY A 76 -10.42 11.92 13.40
N GLN A 77 -11.50 12.70 13.36
CA GLN A 77 -11.67 13.82 14.25
C GLN A 77 -11.91 13.33 15.67
N ASN A 78 -11.04 13.68 16.59
CA ASN A 78 -11.11 13.25 17.97
C ASN A 78 -10.49 14.26 18.92
N THR A 79 -10.90 14.20 20.18
CA THR A 79 -10.42 15.07 21.24
C THR A 79 -9.65 14.27 22.28
N ALA A 80 -8.47 14.74 22.65
CA ALA A 80 -7.62 14.15 23.68
C ALA A 80 -7.15 15.21 24.68
N PHE A 81 -6.91 14.81 25.93
CA PHE A 81 -6.18 15.63 26.89
C PHE A 81 -4.68 15.40 26.69
N VAL A 82 -3.94 16.47 26.53
CA VAL A 82 -2.50 16.44 26.21
C VAL A 82 -1.73 17.33 27.21
N PRO A 83 -0.48 16.97 27.59
CA PRO A 83 0.34 17.81 28.45
C PRO A 83 0.66 19.16 27.77
N ALA A 84 0.66 20.27 28.53
CA ALA A 84 1.07 21.58 28.03
C ALA A 84 2.53 21.58 27.57
N GLY A 85 2.87 22.43 26.60
CA GLY A 85 4.19 22.61 25.98
C GLY A 85 4.22 22.18 24.52
N GLU A 86 5.39 21.86 23.99
CA GLU A 86 5.52 21.38 22.62
C GLU A 86 5.07 19.92 22.50
N VAL A 87 4.07 19.67 21.66
CA VAL A 87 3.48 18.36 21.38
C VAL A 87 3.67 18.06 19.90
N LEU A 88 4.23 16.89 19.57
CA LEU A 88 4.39 16.41 18.21
C LEU A 88 3.17 15.60 17.81
N LEU A 89 2.52 16.00 16.70
CA LEU A 89 1.48 15.27 16.02
C LEU A 89 2.09 14.53 14.82
N THR A 90 1.81 13.23 14.69
CA THR A 90 2.17 12.44 13.52
C THR A 90 0.91 11.84 12.92
N GLY A 91 0.44 12.42 11.83
CA GLY A 91 -0.72 11.95 11.08
C GLY A 91 -0.35 10.90 10.03
N SER A 92 -1.26 9.93 9.79
CA SER A 92 -1.08 8.90 8.77
C SER A 92 -2.38 8.49 8.08
N ILE A 93 -2.32 8.35 6.75
CA ILE A 93 -3.37 7.81 5.88
C ILE A 93 -2.71 6.82 4.92
N GLY A 94 -2.93 5.52 5.08
CA GLY A 94 -2.17 4.51 4.34
C GLY A 94 -0.66 4.73 4.48
N PRO A 95 0.10 4.84 3.37
CA PRO A 95 1.53 5.16 3.41
C PRO A 95 1.85 6.65 3.61
N ALA A 96 0.86 7.56 3.45
CA ALA A 96 1.08 9.00 3.63
C ALA A 96 1.33 9.36 5.09
N ARG A 97 2.23 10.31 5.34
CA ARG A 97 2.61 10.80 6.67
C ARG A 97 2.75 12.32 6.64
N ALA A 98 2.37 12.95 7.77
CA ALA A 98 2.67 14.35 8.06
C ALA A 98 3.05 14.49 9.54
N GLN A 99 3.89 15.47 9.84
CA GLN A 99 4.29 15.78 11.23
C GLN A 99 4.20 17.29 11.46
N GLU A 100 3.62 17.64 12.59
CA GLU A 100 3.52 19.04 13.03
C GLU A 100 3.79 19.12 14.53
N THR A 101 4.45 20.20 14.98
CA THR A 101 4.68 20.47 16.39
C THR A 101 3.80 21.64 16.82
N LEU A 102 3.00 21.43 17.85
CA LEU A 102 2.11 22.45 18.43
C LEU A 102 2.62 22.89 19.79
N ALA A 103 2.68 24.20 20.01
CA ALA A 103 2.90 24.78 21.33
C ALA A 103 1.54 24.96 22.02
N ILE A 104 1.31 24.24 23.10
CA ILE A 104 0.02 24.14 23.80
C ILE A 104 0.17 24.70 25.23
N LYS A 105 -0.76 25.56 25.67
CA LYS A 105 -0.78 26.06 27.04
C LYS A 105 -1.76 25.27 27.90
N ALA A 106 -1.45 25.19 29.20
CA ALA A 106 -2.33 24.52 30.14
C ALA A 106 -3.71 25.24 30.22
N GLY A 107 -4.76 24.41 30.22
CA GLY A 107 -6.15 24.86 30.26
C GLY A 107 -6.74 25.34 28.93
N GLU A 108 -5.96 25.33 27.84
CA GLU A 108 -6.47 25.67 26.51
C GLU A 108 -7.41 24.59 25.96
N LYS A 109 -8.35 25.02 25.12
CA LYS A 109 -9.14 24.15 24.22
C LYS A 109 -8.80 24.54 22.79
N ILE A 110 -8.17 23.61 22.08
CA ILE A 110 -7.61 23.83 20.74
C ILE A 110 -8.28 22.88 19.76
N SER A 111 -8.72 23.40 18.62
CA SER A 111 -9.05 22.59 17.44
C SER A 111 -7.99 22.83 16.37
N HIS A 112 -7.30 21.75 15.96
CA HIS A 112 -6.19 21.83 15.01
C HIS A 112 -6.46 20.95 13.79
N GLU A 113 -6.37 21.54 12.59
CA GLU A 113 -6.44 20.82 11.34
C GLU A 113 -5.06 20.23 10.99
N LEU A 114 -4.97 18.92 10.95
CA LEU A 114 -3.75 18.21 10.56
C LEU A 114 -3.86 17.77 9.10
N VAL A 115 -3.16 18.46 8.21
CA VAL A 115 -3.15 18.12 6.79
C VAL A 115 -2.14 17.02 6.52
N ILE A 116 -2.61 15.87 6.01
CA ILE A 116 -1.82 14.71 5.62
C ILE A 116 -1.92 14.58 4.10
N PRO A 117 -1.00 15.20 3.32
CA PRO A 117 -1.13 15.28 1.86
C PRO A 117 -1.21 13.88 1.24
N SER A 118 -2.41 13.49 0.82
CA SER A 118 -2.70 12.16 0.28
C SER A 118 -3.86 12.19 -0.70
N GLY A 119 -3.88 11.23 -1.60
CA GLY A 119 -4.95 11.03 -2.57
C GLY A 119 -5.26 9.56 -2.76
N VAL A 120 -6.29 9.29 -3.56
CA VAL A 120 -6.75 7.95 -3.89
C VAL A 120 -6.45 7.68 -5.35
N VAL A 121 -5.84 6.53 -5.64
CA VAL A 121 -5.56 6.06 -6.99
C VAL A 121 -6.30 4.77 -7.26
N VAL A 122 -6.94 4.68 -8.44
CA VAL A 122 -7.55 3.46 -8.96
C VAL A 122 -6.87 3.12 -10.28
N ALA A 123 -6.14 2.02 -10.31
CA ALA A 123 -5.48 1.54 -11.51
C ALA A 123 -6.36 0.53 -12.25
N LYS A 124 -6.44 0.72 -13.57
CA LYS A 124 -7.07 -0.17 -14.54
C LYS A 124 -6.07 -0.48 -15.66
N ALA A 125 -6.28 -1.54 -16.39
CA ALA A 125 -5.44 -1.86 -17.54
C ALA A 125 -6.28 -2.33 -18.73
N VAL A 126 -5.75 -2.09 -19.94
CA VAL A 126 -6.23 -2.62 -21.19
C VAL A 126 -5.14 -3.43 -21.87
N TYR A 127 -5.51 -4.42 -22.67
CA TYR A 127 -4.53 -5.22 -23.42
C TYR A 127 -3.80 -4.41 -24.51
N ALA A 128 -4.46 -3.41 -25.08
CA ALA A 128 -3.88 -2.40 -25.97
C ALA A 128 -4.75 -1.14 -25.96
N GLN A 129 -4.25 -0.05 -26.53
CA GLN A 129 -4.98 1.22 -26.65
C GLN A 129 -6.34 0.97 -27.33
N ASP A 130 -7.41 1.50 -26.72
CA ASP A 130 -8.81 1.31 -27.13
C ASP A 130 -9.24 -0.18 -27.17
N GLY A 131 -8.45 -1.06 -26.56
CA GLY A 131 -8.67 -2.48 -26.53
C GLY A 131 -9.53 -2.95 -25.35
N LYS A 132 -9.67 -4.28 -25.25
CA LYS A 132 -10.43 -4.94 -24.20
C LYS A 132 -9.78 -4.70 -22.83
N ALA A 133 -10.62 -4.40 -21.84
CA ALA A 133 -10.18 -4.27 -20.45
C ALA A 133 -9.63 -5.60 -19.92
N VAL A 134 -8.63 -5.49 -19.04
CA VAL A 134 -8.10 -6.63 -18.28
C VAL A 134 -9.03 -6.87 -17.10
N GLU A 135 -9.64 -8.04 -17.04
CA GLU A 135 -10.60 -8.44 -15.99
C GLU A 135 -10.10 -9.69 -15.24
N THR A 136 -8.89 -9.60 -14.67
CA THR A 136 -8.32 -10.69 -13.89
C THR A 136 -7.71 -10.16 -12.60
N ASP A 137 -7.77 -10.98 -11.54
CA ASP A 137 -7.10 -10.68 -10.27
C ASP A 137 -5.60 -11.01 -10.32
N ASP A 138 -5.10 -11.64 -11.38
CA ASP A 138 -3.67 -11.95 -11.54
C ASP A 138 -2.83 -10.72 -11.91
N ILE A 139 -3.46 -9.63 -12.35
CA ILE A 139 -2.77 -8.38 -12.65
C ILE A 139 -2.29 -7.73 -11.36
N ARG A 140 -1.04 -7.30 -11.33
CA ARG A 140 -0.42 -6.60 -10.20
C ARG A 140 -0.08 -5.17 -10.57
N PHE A 141 -0.50 -4.23 -9.73
CA PHE A 141 -0.14 -2.82 -9.79
C PHE A 141 0.74 -2.48 -8.60
N GLU A 142 1.89 -1.86 -8.85
CA GLU A 142 2.84 -1.39 -7.84
C GLU A 142 3.14 0.07 -8.09
N ALA A 143 2.79 0.93 -7.13
CA ALA A 143 3.19 2.33 -7.14
C ALA A 143 4.60 2.46 -6.56
N LEU A 144 5.53 2.93 -7.36
CA LEU A 144 6.93 3.08 -7.04
C LEU A 144 7.31 4.55 -6.89
N SER A 145 8.35 4.85 -6.13
CA SER A 145 8.91 6.20 -6.06
C SER A 145 9.32 6.71 -7.45
N ALA A 146 9.07 8.00 -7.75
CA ALA A 146 9.54 8.61 -8.99
C ALA A 146 11.07 8.66 -9.06
N LYS A 147 11.73 8.81 -7.92
CA LYS A 147 13.18 8.82 -7.81
C LYS A 147 13.72 7.40 -7.68
N GLU A 148 14.80 7.14 -8.39
CA GLU A 148 15.62 5.94 -8.23
C GLU A 148 16.57 6.11 -7.05
N THR A 149 16.86 5.00 -6.39
CA THR A 149 17.92 4.88 -5.40
C THR A 149 19.29 4.81 -6.10
N LEU A 150 20.38 4.89 -5.35
CA LEU A 150 21.74 4.89 -5.91
C LEU A 150 22.09 3.60 -6.69
N ASP A 151 21.40 2.52 -6.42
CA ASP A 151 21.54 1.22 -7.12
C ASP A 151 20.61 1.08 -8.34
N GLY A 152 19.91 2.17 -8.73
CA GLY A 152 19.00 2.20 -9.87
C GLY A 152 17.63 1.54 -9.61
N THR A 153 17.31 1.19 -8.37
CA THR A 153 16.00 0.64 -8.01
C THR A 153 15.02 1.73 -7.57
N ARG A 154 13.72 1.43 -7.57
CA ARG A 154 12.66 2.31 -7.07
C ARG A 154 12.00 1.67 -5.85
N GLN A 155 11.80 2.48 -4.80
CA GLN A 155 11.08 2.01 -3.61
C GLN A 155 9.60 1.79 -3.93
N THR A 156 9.05 0.64 -3.54
CA THR A 156 7.62 0.39 -3.58
C THR A 156 6.93 1.15 -2.46
N ILE A 157 5.94 1.97 -2.80
CA ILE A 157 5.15 2.78 -1.87
C ILE A 157 3.86 2.02 -1.49
N ASN A 158 3.17 1.47 -2.50
CA ASN A 158 1.95 0.69 -2.31
C ASN A 158 1.77 -0.28 -3.48
N GLY A 159 0.88 -1.28 -3.33
CA GLY A 159 0.57 -2.21 -4.41
C GLY A 159 -0.71 -2.99 -4.15
N VAL A 160 -1.38 -3.37 -5.24
CA VAL A 160 -2.64 -4.14 -5.22
C VAL A 160 -2.64 -5.18 -6.33
N TYR A 161 -3.43 -6.23 -6.13
CA TYR A 161 -3.78 -7.21 -7.15
C TYR A 161 -5.21 -6.98 -7.64
N GLY A 162 -5.44 -7.23 -8.91
CA GLY A 162 -6.73 -7.03 -9.57
C GLY A 162 -6.99 -5.58 -9.98
N THR A 163 -7.80 -5.41 -10.99
CA THR A 163 -8.16 -4.10 -11.57
C THR A 163 -9.20 -3.37 -10.71
N GLY A 164 -9.18 -2.04 -10.74
CA GLY A 164 -10.17 -1.19 -10.08
C GLY A 164 -10.06 -1.13 -8.55
N LYS A 165 -9.01 -1.68 -7.96
CA LYS A 165 -8.77 -1.59 -6.52
C LYS A 165 -8.27 -0.20 -6.14
N ILE A 166 -8.60 0.21 -4.92
CA ILE A 166 -8.22 1.50 -4.35
C ILE A 166 -6.84 1.41 -3.71
N MET A 167 -5.98 2.35 -4.04
CA MET A 167 -4.68 2.56 -3.37
C MET A 167 -4.66 3.94 -2.71
N GLU A 168 -4.45 3.97 -1.41
CA GLU A 168 -4.11 5.19 -0.69
C GLU A 168 -2.65 5.56 -0.98
N MET A 169 -2.40 6.81 -1.37
CA MET A 169 -1.07 7.26 -1.77
C MET A 169 -0.74 8.62 -1.15
N PRO A 170 0.53 8.88 -0.80
CA PRO A 170 0.98 10.25 -0.56
C PRO A 170 0.76 11.11 -1.80
N ALA A 171 0.57 12.42 -1.63
CA ALA A 171 0.60 13.34 -2.76
C ALA A 171 2.03 13.43 -3.34
N GLY A 172 2.16 13.51 -4.67
CA GLY A 172 3.44 13.60 -5.36
C GLY A 172 3.49 12.79 -6.66
N ASP A 173 4.71 12.66 -7.20
CA ASP A 173 4.97 11.96 -8.46
C ASP A 173 5.48 10.54 -8.19
N PHE A 174 4.99 9.60 -8.99
CA PHE A 174 5.26 8.17 -8.86
C PHE A 174 5.35 7.50 -10.22
N VAL A 175 5.73 6.22 -10.21
CA VAL A 175 5.69 5.34 -11.38
C VAL A 175 4.82 4.14 -11.06
N MET A 176 3.81 3.87 -11.89
CA MET A 176 2.99 2.66 -11.79
C MET A 176 3.66 1.55 -12.60
N ARG A 177 4.17 0.54 -11.91
CA ARG A 177 4.61 -0.73 -12.52
C ARG A 177 3.43 -1.69 -12.53
N THR A 178 3.08 -2.16 -13.71
CA THR A 178 1.98 -3.10 -13.91
C THR A 178 2.52 -4.40 -14.51
N ARG A 179 2.12 -5.54 -13.94
CA ARG A 179 2.50 -6.88 -14.43
C ARG A 179 1.28 -7.73 -14.68
N LEU A 180 1.29 -8.39 -15.84
CA LEU A 180 0.36 -9.47 -16.17
C LEU A 180 1.09 -10.54 -16.99
N GLY A 181 1.17 -11.75 -16.49
CA GLY A 181 1.97 -12.80 -17.10
C GLY A 181 3.45 -12.38 -17.23
N LYS A 182 3.97 -12.37 -18.44
CA LYS A 182 5.35 -11.95 -18.75
C LYS A 182 5.47 -10.48 -19.19
N VAL A 183 4.33 -9.80 -19.24
CA VAL A 183 4.29 -8.37 -19.58
C VAL A 183 4.52 -7.51 -18.34
N MET A 184 5.39 -6.53 -18.47
CA MET A 184 5.65 -5.51 -17.46
C MET A 184 5.72 -4.15 -18.13
N VAL A 185 4.93 -3.20 -17.64
CA VAL A 185 4.86 -1.82 -18.13
C VAL A 185 5.04 -0.86 -16.96
N GLU A 186 5.78 0.22 -17.18
CA GLU A 186 5.92 1.32 -16.23
C GLU A 186 5.36 2.60 -16.85
N GLN A 187 4.51 3.30 -16.08
CA GLN A 187 3.89 4.57 -16.48
C GLN A 187 4.00 5.60 -15.36
N PRO A 188 4.55 6.80 -15.61
CA PRO A 188 4.55 7.88 -14.62
C PRO A 188 3.14 8.38 -14.36
N PHE A 189 2.87 8.80 -13.11
CA PHE A 189 1.61 9.41 -12.70
C PHE A 189 1.81 10.33 -11.51
N THR A 190 0.86 11.26 -11.31
CA THR A 190 0.87 12.20 -10.19
C THR A 190 -0.35 11.99 -9.30
N VAL A 191 -0.15 12.04 -8.00
CA VAL A 191 -1.21 12.00 -6.98
C VAL A 191 -1.42 13.40 -6.44
N THR A 192 -2.63 13.92 -6.58
CA THR A 192 -3.03 15.23 -6.04
C THR A 192 -3.71 15.03 -4.68
N ALA A 193 -3.30 15.81 -3.68
CA ALA A 193 -3.90 15.79 -2.36
C ALA A 193 -5.42 16.04 -2.40
N GLY A 194 -6.18 15.27 -1.65
CA GLY A 194 -7.64 15.36 -1.59
C GLY A 194 -8.38 14.86 -2.84
N LYS A 195 -7.67 14.34 -3.85
CA LYS A 195 -8.30 13.90 -5.11
C LYS A 195 -8.27 12.38 -5.27
N ARG A 196 -9.27 11.88 -6.01
CA ARG A 196 -9.31 10.53 -6.58
C ARG A 196 -8.87 10.61 -8.03
N SER A 197 -7.91 9.80 -8.43
CA SER A 197 -7.41 9.68 -9.80
C SER A 197 -7.64 8.28 -10.32
N GLU A 198 -8.03 8.15 -11.58
CA GLU A 198 -8.07 6.87 -12.29
C GLU A 198 -6.94 6.84 -13.31
N ILE A 199 -6.19 5.75 -13.33
CA ILE A 199 -5.07 5.53 -14.24
C ILE A 199 -5.42 4.32 -15.09
N ASN A 200 -5.36 4.49 -16.41
CA ASN A 200 -5.55 3.40 -17.35
C ASN A 200 -4.20 3.05 -18.00
N ILE A 201 -3.75 1.81 -17.81
CA ILE A 201 -2.45 1.32 -18.28
C ILE A 201 -2.66 0.52 -19.55
N ASP A 202 -2.03 0.94 -20.63
CA ASP A 202 -1.91 0.13 -21.86
C ASP A 202 -0.77 -0.88 -21.68
N LEU A 203 -1.12 -2.16 -21.62
CA LEU A 203 -0.12 -3.24 -21.50
C LEU A 203 0.63 -3.51 -22.79
N ASN A 204 0.08 -3.10 -23.93
CA ASN A 204 0.53 -3.51 -25.25
C ASN A 204 0.82 -5.02 -25.25
N ALA A 205 -0.22 -5.83 -25.00
CA ALA A 205 -0.11 -7.25 -24.73
C ALA A 205 -1.14 -8.07 -25.52
N GLY A 206 -0.80 -9.31 -25.80
CA GLY A 206 -1.71 -10.33 -26.30
C GLY A 206 -1.61 -11.62 -25.48
N VAL A 207 -2.51 -12.55 -25.75
CA VAL A 207 -2.54 -13.86 -25.07
C VAL A 207 -2.19 -14.94 -26.07
N LEU A 208 -1.15 -15.73 -25.76
CA LEU A 208 -0.82 -16.97 -26.49
C LEU A 208 -1.39 -18.15 -25.71
N ALA A 209 -2.30 -18.90 -26.33
CA ALA A 209 -2.87 -20.11 -25.78
C ALA A 209 -2.44 -21.31 -26.64
N ILE A 210 -1.80 -22.29 -26.02
CA ILE A 210 -1.22 -23.44 -26.68
C ILE A 210 -1.94 -24.70 -26.19
N THR A 211 -2.29 -25.58 -27.14
CA THR A 211 -2.80 -26.89 -26.86
C THR A 211 -1.91 -27.90 -27.60
N ALA A 212 -1.31 -28.86 -26.88
CA ALA A 212 -0.43 -29.91 -27.40
C ALA A 212 -0.81 -31.25 -26.77
N PRO A 213 -1.68 -32.04 -27.42
CA PRO A 213 -2.13 -33.32 -26.87
C PRO A 213 -0.96 -34.28 -26.63
N GLY A 214 -0.93 -34.90 -25.45
CA GLY A 214 0.13 -35.81 -25.04
C GLY A 214 1.47 -35.17 -24.69
N ALA A 215 1.57 -33.84 -24.70
CA ALA A 215 2.79 -33.18 -24.28
C ALA A 215 3.06 -33.40 -22.77
N GLU A 216 4.33 -33.59 -22.43
CA GLU A 216 4.83 -33.53 -21.07
C GLU A 216 5.09 -32.09 -20.65
N ARG A 217 5.74 -31.31 -21.53
CA ARG A 217 6.07 -29.89 -21.25
C ARG A 217 5.93 -29.06 -22.53
N ILE A 218 5.48 -27.81 -22.32
CA ILE A 218 5.36 -26.76 -23.33
C ILE A 218 6.18 -25.58 -22.89
N ASP A 219 7.17 -25.19 -23.72
CA ASP A 219 8.02 -24.02 -23.47
C ASP A 219 7.78 -22.96 -24.56
N ILE A 220 7.65 -21.70 -24.12
CA ILE A 220 7.63 -20.52 -24.98
C ILE A 220 9.02 -19.90 -24.91
N VAL A 221 9.70 -19.77 -26.04
CA VAL A 221 11.06 -19.25 -26.12
C VAL A 221 11.15 -18.13 -27.14
N GLU A 222 12.19 -17.30 -27.04
CA GLU A 222 12.50 -16.28 -28.05
C GLU A 222 12.84 -16.98 -29.39
N THR A 223 12.50 -16.34 -30.52
CA THR A 223 12.88 -16.86 -31.85
C THR A 223 14.35 -16.71 -32.13
N THR A 224 15.00 -15.73 -31.49
CA THR A 224 16.44 -15.47 -31.62
C THR A 224 17.24 -16.47 -30.80
N LYS A 225 18.43 -16.84 -31.33
CA LYS A 225 19.39 -17.68 -30.63
C LYS A 225 20.57 -16.82 -30.16
N ASP A 226 21.11 -17.15 -28.99
CA ASP A 226 22.36 -16.57 -28.51
C ASP A 226 23.58 -17.10 -29.30
N LEU A 227 24.78 -16.65 -28.92
CA LEU A 227 26.05 -17.06 -29.56
C LEU A 227 26.34 -18.58 -29.41
N GLN A 228 25.71 -19.23 -28.44
CA GLN A 228 25.81 -20.68 -28.18
C GLN A 228 24.71 -21.46 -28.91
N GLY A 229 23.83 -20.78 -29.64
CA GLY A 229 22.71 -21.40 -30.37
C GLY A 229 21.49 -21.71 -29.50
N THR A 230 21.47 -21.23 -28.25
CA THR A 230 20.38 -21.42 -27.28
C THR A 230 19.32 -20.32 -27.41
N GLN A 231 18.04 -20.72 -27.37
CA GLN A 231 16.93 -19.75 -27.30
C GLN A 231 16.58 -19.48 -25.84
N LYS A 232 16.37 -18.22 -25.50
CA LYS A 232 15.99 -17.85 -24.15
C LYS A 232 14.55 -18.29 -23.85
N GLU A 233 14.38 -19.05 -22.77
CA GLU A 233 13.06 -19.43 -22.25
C GLU A 233 12.36 -18.21 -21.65
N ILE A 234 11.12 -17.98 -22.07
CA ILE A 234 10.24 -16.93 -21.57
C ILE A 234 9.29 -17.49 -20.52
N SER A 235 8.68 -18.64 -20.83
CA SER A 235 7.73 -19.33 -19.97
C SER A 235 7.67 -20.80 -20.31
N GLY A 236 7.55 -21.67 -19.30
CA GLY A 236 7.40 -23.10 -19.49
C GLY A 236 6.39 -23.70 -18.52
N ARG A 237 5.66 -24.73 -18.98
CA ARG A 237 4.65 -25.41 -18.17
C ARG A 237 4.58 -26.89 -18.51
N TYR A 238 4.49 -27.75 -17.50
CA TYR A 238 4.17 -29.15 -17.64
C TYR A 238 2.68 -29.35 -17.96
N GLY A 239 2.40 -30.27 -18.86
CA GLY A 239 1.05 -30.65 -19.27
C GLY A 239 0.73 -30.26 -20.72
N THR A 240 -0.50 -30.52 -21.13
CA THR A 240 -0.97 -30.42 -22.51
C THR A 240 -1.52 -29.04 -22.92
N ARG A 241 -1.55 -28.08 -22.00
CA ARG A 241 -2.04 -26.72 -22.26
C ARG A 241 -1.16 -25.73 -21.54
N HIS A 242 -0.83 -24.63 -22.24
CA HIS A 242 -0.13 -23.49 -21.68
C HIS A 242 -0.72 -22.20 -22.22
N GLN A 243 -1.00 -21.24 -21.34
CA GLN A 243 -1.46 -19.92 -21.71
C GLN A 243 -0.58 -18.89 -21.03
N GLU A 244 -0.14 -17.88 -21.81
CA GLU A 244 0.70 -16.82 -21.30
C GLU A 244 0.33 -15.48 -21.92
N THR A 245 0.42 -14.39 -21.13
CA THR A 245 0.30 -13.02 -21.61
C THR A 245 1.67 -12.48 -21.97
N LEU A 246 1.83 -12.03 -23.19
CA LEU A 246 3.10 -11.65 -23.81
C LEU A 246 3.01 -10.32 -24.52
N HIS A 247 4.13 -9.64 -24.70
CA HIS A 247 4.20 -8.53 -25.65
C HIS A 247 3.98 -9.02 -27.09
N PRO A 248 3.49 -8.16 -28.01
CA PRO A 248 3.42 -8.49 -29.42
C PRO A 248 4.79 -8.86 -29.97
N GLY A 249 4.82 -9.94 -30.78
CA GLY A 249 6.06 -10.44 -31.38
C GLY A 249 5.95 -11.88 -31.82
N ASP A 250 7.04 -12.39 -32.39
CA ASP A 250 7.18 -13.78 -32.82
C ASP A 250 7.89 -14.59 -31.75
N TYR A 251 7.34 -15.77 -31.48
CA TYR A 251 7.80 -16.71 -30.47
C TYR A 251 7.95 -18.10 -31.08
N SER A 252 8.85 -18.90 -30.51
CA SER A 252 8.90 -20.33 -30.77
C SER A 252 8.27 -21.09 -29.60
N VAL A 253 7.41 -22.06 -29.92
CA VAL A 253 6.80 -22.97 -28.95
C VAL A 253 7.47 -24.32 -29.11
N LYS A 254 8.14 -24.78 -28.06
CA LYS A 254 8.76 -26.10 -27.99
C LYS A 254 7.89 -27.03 -27.17
N VAL A 255 7.63 -28.21 -27.72
CA VAL A 255 6.83 -29.24 -27.07
C VAL A 255 7.69 -30.46 -26.89
N SER A 256 7.83 -30.92 -25.66
CA SER A 256 8.49 -32.21 -25.35
C SER A 256 7.46 -33.22 -24.91
N TYR A 257 7.77 -34.46 -25.13
CA TYR A 257 6.96 -35.63 -24.80
C TYR A 257 7.74 -36.56 -23.87
N ASP A 258 7.04 -37.37 -23.08
CA ASP A 258 7.65 -38.41 -22.25
C ASP A 258 8.49 -39.36 -23.13
N GLU A 259 9.68 -39.72 -22.68
CA GLU A 259 10.60 -40.62 -23.43
C GLU A 259 9.93 -41.93 -23.83
N LYS A 260 9.01 -42.44 -23.02
CA LYS A 260 8.25 -43.69 -23.30
C LYS A 260 7.20 -43.53 -24.39
N SER A 261 6.86 -42.28 -24.77
CA SER A 261 5.87 -42.04 -25.82
C SER A 261 6.40 -42.35 -27.23
N GLY A 262 7.72 -42.37 -27.41
CA GLY A 262 8.37 -42.56 -28.71
C GLY A 262 8.15 -41.40 -29.68
N ARG A 263 7.69 -40.21 -29.16
CA ARG A 263 7.45 -39.02 -29.97
C ARG A 263 8.67 -38.09 -29.93
N ASP A 264 9.05 -37.55 -31.07
CA ASP A 264 10.08 -36.54 -31.18
C ASP A 264 9.58 -35.17 -30.70
N PRO A 265 10.43 -34.33 -30.04
CA PRO A 265 10.10 -32.98 -29.70
C PRO A 265 9.68 -32.14 -30.93
N LYS A 266 8.71 -31.26 -30.77
CA LYS A 266 8.22 -30.37 -31.84
C LYS A 266 8.55 -28.91 -31.52
N GLU A 267 8.85 -28.12 -32.56
CA GLU A 267 9.03 -26.70 -32.50
C GLU A 267 8.12 -26.03 -33.55
N ILE A 268 7.27 -25.10 -33.14
CA ILE A 268 6.39 -24.33 -34.01
C ILE A 268 6.53 -22.84 -33.72
N LYS A 269 6.24 -22.00 -34.71
CA LYS A 269 6.22 -20.55 -34.55
C LYS A 269 4.82 -20.07 -34.19
N ALA A 270 4.72 -19.06 -33.35
CA ALA A 270 3.50 -18.37 -33.00
C ALA A 270 3.73 -16.85 -32.98
N THR A 271 2.82 -16.10 -33.57
CA THR A 271 2.86 -14.63 -33.56
C THR A 271 1.79 -14.11 -32.62
N VAL A 272 2.19 -13.33 -31.63
CA VAL A 272 1.29 -12.63 -30.69
C VAL A 272 1.05 -11.21 -31.19
N LYS A 273 -0.22 -10.79 -31.23
CA LYS A 273 -0.62 -9.42 -31.53
C LYS A 273 -1.28 -8.79 -30.33
N ALA A 274 -1.12 -7.46 -30.19
CA ALA A 274 -1.75 -6.71 -29.12
C ALA A 274 -3.28 -6.86 -29.17
N ALA A 275 -3.88 -6.98 -27.99
CA ALA A 275 -5.33 -7.16 -27.76
C ALA A 275 -5.94 -8.43 -28.41
N GLU A 276 -5.13 -9.32 -29.02
CA GLU A 276 -5.60 -10.56 -29.60
C GLU A 276 -5.27 -11.77 -28.72
N ARG A 277 -6.11 -12.80 -28.83
CA ARG A 277 -5.84 -14.15 -28.33
C ARG A 277 -5.42 -15.02 -29.51
N THR A 278 -4.15 -15.40 -29.53
CA THR A 278 -3.61 -16.35 -30.50
C THR A 278 -3.76 -17.76 -29.96
N GLU A 279 -4.47 -18.61 -30.65
CA GLU A 279 -4.60 -20.03 -30.32
C GLU A 279 -3.71 -20.87 -31.25
N THR A 280 -2.87 -21.68 -30.64
CA THR A 280 -1.90 -22.53 -31.34
C THR A 280 -2.14 -23.98 -30.94
N ASN A 281 -2.52 -24.78 -31.91
CA ASN A 281 -2.70 -26.24 -31.74
C ASN A 281 -1.51 -26.96 -32.32
N VAL A 282 -0.83 -27.74 -31.50
CA VAL A 282 0.26 -28.63 -31.93
C VAL A 282 -0.37 -29.95 -32.29
N PRO A 283 -0.30 -30.36 -33.57
CA PRO A 283 -0.90 -31.63 -33.98
C PRO A 283 -0.21 -32.83 -33.29
N GLU A 284 -0.94 -33.92 -33.13
CA GLU A 284 -0.43 -35.19 -32.58
C GLU A 284 0.72 -35.78 -33.39
#